data_f924058b520b19f9808a9873b2ffff1b
#
_entry.id   f924058b520b19f9808a9873b2ffff1b
#
_cell.length_a   1.000
_cell.length_b   1.000
_cell.length_c   1.000
_cell.angle_alpha   90.00
_cell.angle_beta   90.00
_cell.angle_gamma   90.00
#
_symmetry.space_group_name_H-M   'P 1'
#
loop_
_entity.id
_entity.type
_entity.pdbx_description
1 polymer ?
#
loop_
_entity_poly.entity_id
_entity_poly.type
_entity_poly.pdbx_seq_one_letter_code
_entity_poly.pdbx_strand_id
1 'polypeptide(L)'
;MELRGAAALVTGASRGVGRAIALALAEAGADVACAARATDVSPLKLPGTIDATAREVEARGRRGLAVPTDLSKPAEVEAMVERTIAHFGRLDVLVNNAAITFAGGIDLAMKRWDLVMEVNLRAPVLAIKAALPGMIARRRGAILNVSSAASMMAVPGLLVYGVSKAGLERLTTGVAEDVRAHGVAVNCFRIDVPIASEGFVYNAPELDKSDWEPSEVGAEGALWILAQPPEFTGQVLGITDLRRRHGVAQSRVQR
;
A
#
# COMPACT_ATOMS: atom_id res chain seq x y z
N MET A 1 12.67 8.61 6.62
CA MET A 1 12.37 10.06 6.76
C MET A 1 11.64 10.33 8.08
N GLU A 2 11.61 11.57 8.58
CA GLU A 2 10.76 11.91 9.71
C GLU A 2 9.28 11.91 9.28
N LEU A 3 8.46 11.14 10.00
CA LEU A 3 7.02 10.99 9.71
C LEU A 3 6.15 11.99 10.46
N ARG A 4 6.64 12.56 11.57
CA ARG A 4 5.91 13.60 12.32
C ARG A 4 5.67 14.82 11.45
N GLY A 5 4.39 15.19 11.31
CA GLY A 5 3.96 16.31 10.47
C GLY A 5 4.04 16.04 8.96
N ALA A 6 4.35 14.81 8.52
CA ALA A 6 4.27 14.43 7.11
C ALA A 6 2.81 14.32 6.65
N ALA A 7 2.58 14.55 5.35
CA ALA A 7 1.31 14.28 4.69
C ALA A 7 1.41 12.96 3.92
N ALA A 8 0.57 11.99 4.26
CA ALA A 8 0.56 10.65 3.69
C ALA A 8 -0.72 10.36 2.91
N LEU A 9 -0.61 9.55 1.86
CA LEU A 9 -1.74 8.98 1.12
C LEU A 9 -1.57 7.46 1.10
N VAL A 10 -2.61 6.73 1.56
CA VAL A 10 -2.63 5.27 1.57
C VAL A 10 -3.79 4.75 0.72
N THR A 11 -3.49 3.97 -0.31
CA THR A 11 -4.52 3.32 -1.13
C THR A 11 -4.96 1.99 -0.51
N GLY A 12 -6.24 1.63 -0.66
CA GLY A 12 -6.81 0.45 -0.03
C GLY A 12 -6.93 0.56 1.50
N ALA A 13 -7.08 1.79 2.01
CA ALA A 13 -7.06 2.10 3.44
C ALA A 13 -8.39 1.83 4.18
N SER A 14 -9.40 1.24 3.54
CA SER A 14 -10.68 0.96 4.19
C SER A 14 -10.64 -0.21 5.18
N ARG A 15 -9.66 -1.12 5.07
CA ARG A 15 -9.51 -2.35 5.88
C ARG A 15 -8.12 -2.95 5.77
N GLY A 16 -7.86 -4.03 6.53
CA GLY A 16 -6.66 -4.86 6.42
C GLY A 16 -5.37 -4.09 6.59
N VAL A 17 -4.35 -4.51 5.86
CA VAL A 17 -3.01 -3.92 5.94
C VAL A 17 -3.01 -2.43 5.62
N GLY A 18 -3.80 -1.99 4.63
CA GLY A 18 -3.87 -0.56 4.27
C GLY A 18 -4.44 0.31 5.40
N ARG A 19 -5.48 -0.16 6.10
CA ARG A 19 -5.98 0.52 7.30
C ARG A 19 -4.94 0.52 8.41
N ALA A 20 -4.31 -0.62 8.68
CA ALA A 20 -3.28 -0.71 9.71
C ALA A 20 -2.09 0.22 9.42
N ILE A 21 -1.63 0.33 8.16
CA ILE A 21 -0.58 1.29 7.74
C ILE A 21 -1.04 2.74 7.97
N ALA A 22 -2.28 3.08 7.60
CA ALA A 22 -2.81 4.44 7.79
C ALA A 22 -2.82 4.85 9.27
N LEU A 23 -3.23 3.94 10.16
CA LEU A 23 -3.26 4.18 11.60
C LEU A 23 -1.86 4.26 12.20
N ALA A 24 -0.94 3.40 11.79
CA ALA A 24 0.45 3.44 12.24
C ALA A 24 1.17 4.75 11.80
N LEU A 25 0.89 5.24 10.58
CA LEU A 25 1.37 6.55 10.12
C LEU A 25 0.81 7.69 10.99
N ALA A 26 -0.46 7.64 11.36
CA ALA A 26 -1.07 8.63 12.25
C ALA A 26 -0.44 8.59 13.66
N GLU A 27 -0.18 7.42 14.22
CA GLU A 27 0.53 7.23 15.48
C GLU A 27 1.96 7.76 15.43
N ALA A 28 2.63 7.64 14.27
CA ALA A 28 3.94 8.24 14.02
C ALA A 28 3.88 9.78 13.80
N GLY A 29 2.68 10.37 13.82
CA GLY A 29 2.45 11.82 13.73
C GLY A 29 2.23 12.37 12.33
N ALA A 30 1.91 11.54 11.34
CA ALA A 30 1.55 11.96 10.00
C ALA A 30 0.05 12.30 9.87
N ASP A 31 -0.29 13.25 9.02
CA ASP A 31 -1.65 13.46 8.52
C ASP A 31 -1.91 12.45 7.39
N VAL A 32 -3.09 11.83 7.33
CA VAL A 32 -3.30 10.68 6.44
C VAL A 32 -4.58 10.82 5.60
N ALA A 33 -4.41 10.76 4.28
CA ALA A 33 -5.50 10.54 3.34
C ALA A 33 -5.69 9.02 3.12
N CYS A 34 -6.92 8.58 3.32
CA CYS A 34 -7.35 7.20 3.19
C CYS A 34 -8.13 7.05 1.87
N ALA A 35 -7.57 6.33 0.89
CA ALA A 35 -8.20 6.17 -0.41
C ALA A 35 -8.68 4.74 -0.66
N ALA A 36 -9.94 4.58 -1.01
CA ALA A 36 -10.56 3.35 -1.50
C ALA A 36 -11.98 3.63 -2.03
N ARG A 37 -12.64 2.60 -2.56
CA ARG A 37 -14.05 2.69 -3.02
C ARG A 37 -15.07 2.64 -1.89
N ALA A 38 -14.74 1.93 -0.79
CA ALA A 38 -15.68 1.71 0.31
C ALA A 38 -15.79 2.95 1.19
N THR A 39 -16.98 3.57 1.19
CA THR A 39 -17.33 4.73 2.01
C THR A 39 -18.54 4.41 2.88
N ASP A 40 -18.87 5.26 3.87
CA ASP A 40 -20.05 5.10 4.72
C ASP A 40 -21.35 5.18 3.90
N VAL A 41 -21.38 6.00 2.84
CA VAL A 41 -22.54 6.13 1.96
C VAL A 41 -22.58 5.10 0.82
N SER A 42 -21.47 4.43 0.53
CA SER A 42 -21.34 3.36 -0.47
C SER A 42 -20.51 2.22 0.08
N PRO A 43 -21.02 1.47 1.07
CA PRO A 43 -20.29 0.36 1.65
C PRO A 43 -20.17 -0.80 0.67
N LEU A 44 -19.07 -1.54 0.75
CA LEU A 44 -18.86 -2.76 -0.02
C LEU A 44 -19.22 -3.99 0.82
N LYS A 45 -19.20 -5.17 0.18
CA LYS A 45 -19.55 -6.45 0.83
C LYS A 45 -18.71 -6.75 2.09
N LEU A 46 -17.42 -6.41 2.08
CA LEU A 46 -16.55 -6.58 3.23
C LEU A 46 -16.61 -5.34 4.15
N PRO A 47 -16.51 -5.52 5.47
CA PRO A 47 -16.58 -4.41 6.44
C PRO A 47 -15.40 -3.44 6.27
N GLY A 48 -15.57 -2.24 6.80
CA GLY A 48 -14.58 -1.17 6.81
C GLY A 48 -14.76 -0.16 5.67
N THR A 49 -14.64 1.12 6.02
CA THR A 49 -14.77 2.27 5.10
C THR A 49 -13.58 3.21 5.29
N ILE A 50 -13.29 4.02 4.29
CA ILE A 50 -12.26 5.05 4.40
C ILE A 50 -12.66 6.16 5.36
N ASP A 51 -13.97 6.43 5.49
CA ASP A 51 -14.48 7.41 6.45
C ASP A 51 -14.22 6.96 7.90
N ALA A 52 -14.46 5.68 8.20
CA ALA A 52 -14.13 5.12 9.51
C ALA A 52 -12.62 5.22 9.80
N THR A 53 -11.77 4.87 8.82
CA THR A 53 -10.31 4.96 8.99
C THR A 53 -9.86 6.42 9.17
N ALA A 54 -10.43 7.37 8.42
CA ALA A 54 -10.10 8.78 8.57
C ALA A 54 -10.49 9.31 9.96
N ARG A 55 -11.66 8.95 10.49
CA ARG A 55 -12.05 9.29 11.88
C ARG A 55 -11.09 8.69 12.92
N GLU A 56 -10.59 7.47 12.68
CA GLU A 56 -9.61 6.87 13.58
C GLU A 56 -8.23 7.55 13.52
N VAL A 57 -7.85 8.11 12.37
CA VAL A 57 -6.69 9.01 12.24
C VAL A 57 -6.91 10.28 13.05
N GLU A 58 -8.10 10.88 12.95
CA GLU A 58 -8.46 12.08 13.72
C GLU A 58 -8.47 11.84 15.24
N ALA A 59 -8.95 10.66 15.68
CA ALA A 59 -8.90 10.25 17.08
C ALA A 59 -7.47 10.12 17.63
N ARG A 60 -6.45 10.02 16.76
CA ARG A 60 -5.01 10.06 17.10
C ARG A 60 -4.43 11.46 17.06
N GLY A 61 -5.27 12.50 16.94
CA GLY A 61 -4.85 13.90 16.93
C GLY A 61 -4.18 14.34 15.62
N ARG A 62 -4.43 13.62 14.51
CA ARG A 62 -3.92 13.96 13.17
C ARG A 62 -5.06 14.33 12.24
N ARG A 63 -4.75 14.99 11.11
CA ARG A 63 -5.77 15.27 10.10
C ARG A 63 -6.04 13.98 9.31
N GLY A 64 -7.29 13.54 9.28
CA GLY A 64 -7.78 12.43 8.47
C GLY A 64 -8.51 12.96 7.24
N LEU A 65 -8.34 12.32 6.07
CA LEU A 65 -9.08 12.64 4.86
C LEU A 65 -9.57 11.36 4.19
N ALA A 66 -10.87 11.22 4.01
CA ALA A 66 -11.43 10.17 3.17
C ALA A 66 -11.44 10.60 1.71
N VAL A 67 -10.83 9.82 0.81
CA VAL A 67 -10.75 10.09 -0.62
C VAL A 67 -11.38 8.94 -1.40
N PRO A 68 -12.70 8.99 -1.69
CA PRO A 68 -13.34 7.97 -2.51
C PRO A 68 -12.65 7.86 -3.88
N THR A 69 -12.18 6.66 -4.22
CA THR A 69 -11.38 6.44 -5.43
C THR A 69 -11.59 5.03 -5.99
N ASP A 70 -11.93 4.92 -7.26
CA ASP A 70 -11.85 3.70 -8.03
C ASP A 70 -10.53 3.67 -8.83
N LEU A 71 -9.59 2.85 -8.38
CA LEU A 71 -8.25 2.75 -8.99
C LEU A 71 -8.26 2.15 -10.41
N SER A 72 -9.37 1.61 -10.88
CA SER A 72 -9.52 1.20 -12.28
C SER A 72 -9.78 2.38 -13.22
N LYS A 73 -9.91 3.59 -12.69
CA LYS A 73 -10.21 4.80 -13.44
C LYS A 73 -9.05 5.80 -13.35
N PRO A 74 -8.26 5.97 -14.42
CA PRO A 74 -7.07 6.84 -14.43
C PRO A 74 -7.32 8.24 -13.87
N ALA A 75 -8.38 8.91 -14.28
CA ALA A 75 -8.71 10.25 -13.82
C ALA A 75 -9.00 10.32 -12.30
N GLU A 76 -9.59 9.26 -11.72
CA GLU A 76 -9.82 9.22 -10.27
C GLU A 76 -8.51 9.01 -9.50
N VAL A 77 -7.53 8.29 -10.07
CA VAL A 77 -6.21 8.11 -9.45
C VAL A 77 -5.45 9.44 -9.41
N GLU A 78 -5.44 10.20 -10.49
CA GLU A 78 -4.82 11.53 -10.55
C GLU A 78 -5.51 12.49 -9.56
N ALA A 79 -6.84 12.57 -9.62
CA ALA A 79 -7.64 13.39 -8.71
C ALA A 79 -7.45 13.04 -7.23
N MET A 80 -7.21 11.77 -6.89
CA MET A 80 -6.90 11.33 -5.53
C MET A 80 -5.63 12.01 -4.99
N VAL A 81 -4.57 12.04 -5.78
CA VAL A 81 -3.31 12.70 -5.40
C VAL A 81 -3.51 14.22 -5.28
N GLU A 82 -4.18 14.83 -6.27
CA GLU A 82 -4.47 16.26 -6.27
C GLU A 82 -5.30 16.69 -5.05
N ARG A 83 -6.37 15.95 -4.72
CA ARG A 83 -7.20 16.21 -3.52
C ARG A 83 -6.39 16.10 -2.23
N THR A 84 -5.51 15.12 -2.14
CA THR A 84 -4.62 14.98 -0.98
C THR A 84 -3.69 16.19 -0.84
N ILE A 85 -3.07 16.62 -1.95
CA ILE A 85 -2.19 17.78 -1.97
C ILE A 85 -2.96 19.06 -1.64
N ALA A 86 -4.16 19.24 -2.22
CA ALA A 86 -5.00 20.41 -1.95
C ALA A 86 -5.40 20.50 -0.47
N HIS A 87 -5.68 19.36 0.17
CA HIS A 87 -6.11 19.32 1.58
C HIS A 87 -4.95 19.53 2.57
N PHE A 88 -3.81 18.88 2.34
CA PHE A 88 -2.66 18.93 3.27
C PHE A 88 -1.59 19.97 2.88
N GLY A 89 -1.67 20.56 1.68
CA GLY A 89 -0.68 21.48 1.13
C GLY A 89 0.51 20.77 0.46
N ARG A 90 0.66 19.46 0.65
CA ARG A 90 1.74 18.63 0.09
C ARG A 90 1.41 17.16 0.20
N LEU A 91 2.23 16.31 -0.46
CA LEU A 91 2.26 14.87 -0.28
C LEU A 91 3.71 14.43 -0.05
N ASP A 92 4.02 13.89 1.14
CA ASP A 92 5.36 13.45 1.52
C ASP A 92 5.49 11.91 1.45
N VAL A 93 4.40 11.19 1.70
CA VAL A 93 4.37 9.72 1.70
C VAL A 93 3.25 9.21 0.81
N LEU A 94 3.58 8.35 -0.16
CA LEU A 94 2.61 7.61 -0.97
C LEU A 94 2.74 6.12 -0.71
N VAL A 95 1.65 5.48 -0.26
CA VAL A 95 1.59 4.03 -0.06
C VAL A 95 0.62 3.41 -1.08
N ASN A 96 1.15 2.75 -2.09
CA ASN A 96 0.40 1.96 -3.06
C ASN A 96 0.18 0.54 -2.47
N ASN A 97 -0.86 0.40 -1.65
CA ASN A 97 -1.20 -0.85 -0.98
C ASN A 97 -2.40 -1.56 -1.62
N ALA A 98 -3.34 -0.83 -2.21
CA ALA A 98 -4.53 -1.43 -2.81
C ALA A 98 -4.18 -2.51 -3.84
N ALA A 99 -4.91 -3.62 -3.80
CA ALA A 99 -4.80 -4.67 -4.79
C ALA A 99 -6.11 -5.45 -4.91
N ILE A 100 -6.30 -6.05 -6.06
CA ILE A 100 -7.35 -7.02 -6.33
C ILE A 100 -6.75 -8.30 -6.92
N THR A 101 -7.48 -9.40 -6.79
CA THR A 101 -7.14 -10.67 -7.42
C THR A 101 -8.41 -11.38 -7.88
N PHE A 102 -8.25 -12.24 -8.88
CA PHE A 102 -9.22 -13.25 -9.28
C PHE A 102 -8.49 -14.59 -9.35
N ALA A 103 -9.12 -15.63 -8.82
CA ALA A 103 -8.58 -16.97 -8.96
C ALA A 103 -8.67 -17.40 -10.44
N GLY A 104 -7.55 -17.90 -10.98
CA GLY A 104 -7.44 -18.41 -12.35
C GLY A 104 -6.00 -18.50 -12.82
N GLY A 105 -5.80 -19.32 -13.85
CA GLY A 105 -4.52 -19.51 -14.53
C GLY A 105 -4.43 -18.70 -15.81
N ILE A 106 -3.82 -19.30 -16.85
CA ILE A 106 -3.66 -18.66 -18.17
C ILE A 106 -5.00 -18.51 -18.90
N ASP A 107 -5.98 -19.27 -18.53
CA ASP A 107 -7.36 -19.27 -19.06
C ASP A 107 -8.26 -18.20 -18.44
N LEU A 108 -7.74 -17.40 -17.50
CA LEU A 108 -8.49 -16.30 -16.89
C LEU A 108 -8.95 -15.32 -17.98
N ALA A 109 -10.25 -14.98 -17.99
CA ALA A 109 -10.83 -14.06 -18.96
C ALA A 109 -10.07 -12.72 -18.99
N MET A 110 -9.72 -12.23 -20.20
CA MET A 110 -8.92 -11.01 -20.40
C MET A 110 -9.48 -9.79 -19.63
N LYS A 111 -10.80 -9.64 -19.57
CA LYS A 111 -11.43 -8.56 -18.77
C LYS A 111 -11.00 -8.55 -17.30
N ARG A 112 -10.80 -9.73 -16.70
CA ARG A 112 -10.33 -9.85 -15.31
C ARG A 112 -8.83 -9.63 -15.24
N TRP A 113 -8.09 -10.14 -16.24
CA TRP A 113 -6.66 -9.90 -16.38
C TRP A 113 -6.37 -8.40 -16.44
N ASP A 114 -7.04 -7.70 -17.38
CA ASP A 114 -6.86 -6.25 -17.56
C ASP A 114 -7.20 -5.47 -16.30
N LEU A 115 -8.29 -5.83 -15.62
CA LEU A 115 -8.68 -5.15 -14.37
C LEU A 115 -7.62 -5.33 -13.25
N VAL A 116 -6.99 -6.51 -13.14
CA VAL A 116 -5.91 -6.73 -12.16
C VAL A 116 -4.70 -5.86 -12.53
N MET A 117 -4.30 -5.83 -13.78
CA MET A 117 -3.15 -5.01 -14.23
C MET A 117 -3.44 -3.52 -14.08
N GLU A 118 -4.66 -3.07 -14.36
CA GLU A 118 -5.08 -1.68 -14.18
C GLU A 118 -4.97 -1.24 -12.71
N VAL A 119 -5.54 -2.02 -11.78
CA VAL A 119 -5.57 -1.65 -10.36
C VAL A 119 -4.21 -1.88 -9.68
N ASN A 120 -3.55 -3.03 -9.93
CA ASN A 120 -2.38 -3.42 -9.15
C ASN A 120 -1.07 -2.83 -9.69
N LEU A 121 -1.02 -2.41 -10.97
CA LEU A 121 0.21 -1.92 -11.60
C LEU A 121 0.03 -0.54 -12.22
N ARG A 122 -0.96 -0.32 -13.10
CA ARG A 122 -1.13 0.96 -13.78
C ARG A 122 -1.52 2.08 -12.83
N ALA A 123 -2.44 1.83 -11.88
CA ALA A 123 -2.82 2.84 -10.89
C ALA A 123 -1.64 3.31 -10.02
N PRO A 124 -0.76 2.43 -9.47
CA PRO A 124 0.50 2.85 -8.87
C PRO A 124 1.38 3.73 -9.76
N VAL A 125 1.53 3.39 -11.06
CA VAL A 125 2.28 4.24 -12.01
C VAL A 125 1.69 5.65 -12.08
N LEU A 126 0.37 5.77 -12.22
CA LEU A 126 -0.31 7.07 -12.30
C LEU A 126 -0.18 7.87 -11.00
N ALA A 127 -0.38 7.21 -9.85
CA ALA A 127 -0.23 7.85 -8.55
C ALA A 127 1.22 8.35 -8.32
N ILE A 128 2.22 7.55 -8.69
CA ILE A 128 3.63 7.94 -8.64
C ILE A 128 3.89 9.13 -9.55
N LYS A 129 3.44 9.10 -10.81
CA LYS A 129 3.59 10.23 -11.77
C LYS A 129 2.98 11.52 -11.25
N ALA A 130 1.81 11.45 -10.61
CA ALA A 130 1.15 12.62 -10.03
C ALA A 130 1.87 13.16 -8.77
N ALA A 131 2.45 12.27 -7.94
CA ALA A 131 3.12 12.66 -6.69
C ALA A 131 4.55 13.18 -6.88
N LEU A 132 5.31 12.59 -7.80
CA LEU A 132 6.75 12.83 -7.97
C LEU A 132 7.14 14.30 -8.20
N PRO A 133 6.47 15.10 -9.07
CA PRO A 133 6.89 16.48 -9.31
C PRO A 133 7.00 17.30 -8.03
N GLY A 134 6.01 17.21 -7.16
CA GLY A 134 6.02 17.90 -5.87
C GLY A 134 7.08 17.36 -4.90
N MET A 135 7.30 16.05 -4.86
CA MET A 135 8.34 15.43 -4.02
C MET A 135 9.74 15.83 -4.49
N ILE A 136 10.01 15.83 -5.79
CA ILE A 136 11.27 16.22 -6.41
C ILE A 136 11.57 17.71 -6.13
N ALA A 137 10.59 18.59 -6.34
CA ALA A 137 10.75 20.03 -6.11
C ALA A 137 11.13 20.34 -4.66
N ARG A 138 10.59 19.60 -3.71
CA ARG A 138 10.91 19.75 -2.28
C ARG A 138 12.13 18.92 -1.84
N ARG A 139 12.69 18.08 -2.72
CA ARG A 139 13.75 17.09 -2.41
C ARG A 139 13.39 16.23 -1.19
N ARG A 140 12.12 15.90 -1.06
CA ARG A 140 11.56 15.14 0.06
C ARG A 140 10.37 14.33 -0.40
N GLY A 141 10.44 13.01 -0.22
CA GLY A 141 9.36 12.09 -0.51
C GLY A 141 9.72 10.64 -0.19
N ALA A 142 8.72 9.85 0.16
CA ALA A 142 8.83 8.40 0.29
C ALA A 142 7.65 7.72 -0.39
N ILE A 143 7.95 6.77 -1.27
CA ILE A 143 6.96 5.96 -1.97
C ILE A 143 7.16 4.51 -1.55
N LEU A 144 6.09 3.88 -1.08
CA LEU A 144 6.06 2.47 -0.72
C LEU A 144 5.05 1.73 -1.58
N ASN A 145 5.53 0.77 -2.35
CA ASN A 145 4.68 -0.16 -3.09
C ASN A 145 4.55 -1.46 -2.30
N VAL A 146 3.31 -1.94 -2.09
CA VAL A 146 3.07 -3.17 -1.35
C VAL A 146 2.91 -4.35 -2.31
N SER A 147 3.89 -5.27 -2.27
CA SER A 147 3.95 -6.50 -3.05
C SER A 147 3.53 -7.73 -2.23
N SER A 148 3.74 -8.90 -2.77
CA SER A 148 3.34 -10.18 -2.20
C SER A 148 4.37 -11.27 -2.55
N ALA A 149 4.44 -12.35 -1.77
CA ALA A 149 5.21 -13.54 -2.11
C ALA A 149 4.90 -14.08 -3.52
N ALA A 150 3.68 -13.85 -4.01
CA ALA A 150 3.28 -14.24 -5.37
C ALA A 150 4.09 -13.55 -6.50
N SER A 151 4.87 -12.50 -6.20
CA SER A 151 5.82 -11.90 -7.15
C SER A 151 7.00 -12.80 -7.46
N MET A 152 7.38 -13.68 -6.52
CA MET A 152 8.55 -14.57 -6.62
C MET A 152 8.17 -16.04 -6.76
N MET A 153 7.00 -16.42 -6.23
CA MET A 153 6.56 -17.81 -6.16
C MET A 153 5.39 -18.05 -7.11
N ALA A 154 5.43 -19.13 -7.84
CA ALA A 154 4.27 -19.59 -8.60
C ALA A 154 3.22 -20.13 -7.62
N VAL A 155 2.18 -19.34 -7.38
CA VAL A 155 1.03 -19.76 -6.56
C VAL A 155 -0.11 -20.16 -7.49
N PRO A 156 -0.57 -21.43 -7.44
CA PRO A 156 -1.69 -21.87 -8.27
C PRO A 156 -2.90 -20.97 -8.13
N GLY A 157 -3.50 -20.58 -9.24
CA GLY A 157 -4.66 -19.70 -9.27
C GLY A 157 -4.38 -18.21 -9.08
N LEU A 158 -3.12 -17.78 -8.91
CA LEU A 158 -2.74 -16.38 -8.74
C LEU A 158 -1.84 -15.85 -9.87
N LEU A 159 -1.94 -16.39 -11.09
CA LEU A 159 -1.01 -16.05 -12.17
C LEU A 159 -0.97 -14.54 -12.45
N VAL A 160 -2.09 -13.93 -12.80
CA VAL A 160 -2.13 -12.48 -13.13
C VAL A 160 -1.76 -11.60 -11.93
N TYR A 161 -2.16 -12.01 -10.73
CA TYR A 161 -1.78 -11.31 -9.51
C TYR A 161 -0.26 -11.33 -9.31
N GLY A 162 0.37 -12.49 -9.47
CA GLY A 162 1.82 -12.65 -9.38
C GLY A 162 2.54 -11.78 -10.42
N VAL A 163 2.08 -11.79 -11.69
CA VAL A 163 2.62 -10.92 -12.75
C VAL A 163 2.51 -9.45 -12.37
N SER A 164 1.36 -9.01 -11.86
CA SER A 164 1.16 -7.62 -11.44
C SER A 164 2.10 -7.21 -10.30
N LYS A 165 2.33 -8.11 -9.33
CA LYS A 165 3.22 -7.84 -8.20
C LYS A 165 4.70 -7.89 -8.59
N ALA A 166 5.12 -8.78 -9.48
CA ALA A 166 6.45 -8.78 -10.05
C ALA A 166 6.72 -7.48 -10.85
N GLY A 167 5.73 -7.04 -11.66
CA GLY A 167 5.78 -5.76 -12.35
C GLY A 167 5.92 -4.57 -11.39
N LEU A 168 5.21 -4.59 -10.27
CA LEU A 168 5.28 -3.55 -9.24
C LEU A 168 6.67 -3.48 -8.56
N GLU A 169 7.30 -4.62 -8.30
CA GLU A 169 8.67 -4.67 -7.78
C GLU A 169 9.68 -4.11 -8.79
N ARG A 170 9.53 -4.47 -10.07
CA ARG A 170 10.37 -3.93 -11.13
C ARG A 170 10.15 -2.43 -11.33
N LEU A 171 8.91 -1.95 -11.27
CA LEU A 171 8.58 -0.52 -11.29
C LEU A 171 9.30 0.21 -10.15
N THR A 172 9.25 -0.34 -8.94
CA THR A 172 9.90 0.23 -7.75
C THR A 172 11.38 0.49 -7.99
N THR A 173 12.12 -0.52 -8.44
CA THR A 173 13.56 -0.41 -8.66
C THR A 173 13.89 0.56 -9.80
N GLY A 174 13.05 0.61 -10.85
CA GLY A 174 13.22 1.56 -11.96
C GLY A 174 13.03 3.00 -11.52
N VAL A 175 11.89 3.29 -10.89
CA VAL A 175 11.59 4.66 -10.42
C VAL A 175 12.60 5.12 -9.36
N ALA A 176 13.04 4.23 -8.47
CA ALA A 176 14.06 4.54 -7.48
C ALA A 176 15.36 5.04 -8.11
N GLU A 177 15.78 4.41 -9.23
CA GLU A 177 16.96 4.84 -9.97
C GLU A 177 16.76 6.21 -10.64
N ASP A 178 15.60 6.40 -11.28
CA ASP A 178 15.27 7.66 -11.97
C ASP A 178 15.27 8.87 -11.02
N VAL A 179 14.88 8.66 -9.74
CA VAL A 179 14.74 9.78 -8.77
C VAL A 179 15.82 9.81 -7.68
N ARG A 180 16.83 8.93 -7.76
CA ARG A 180 17.90 8.79 -6.74
C ARG A 180 18.54 10.12 -6.37
N ALA A 181 18.83 10.98 -7.35
CA ALA A 181 19.47 12.27 -7.15
C ALA A 181 18.55 13.34 -6.55
N HIS A 182 17.25 13.04 -6.38
CA HIS A 182 16.25 14.03 -6.02
C HIS A 182 15.77 13.97 -4.55
N GLY A 183 16.40 13.12 -3.72
CA GLY A 183 16.04 13.00 -2.31
C GLY A 183 14.66 12.35 -2.08
N VAL A 184 14.19 11.53 -3.03
CA VAL A 184 12.95 10.76 -2.95
C VAL A 184 13.29 9.28 -2.84
N ALA A 185 12.83 8.63 -1.77
CA ALA A 185 12.98 7.20 -1.59
C ALA A 185 11.80 6.44 -2.22
N VAL A 186 12.09 5.39 -2.98
CA VAL A 186 11.07 4.51 -3.56
C VAL A 186 11.42 3.07 -3.23
N ASN A 187 10.60 2.41 -2.41
CA ASN A 187 10.84 1.06 -1.94
C ASN A 187 9.61 0.16 -2.13
N CYS A 188 9.83 -1.13 -2.11
CA CYS A 188 8.78 -2.14 -2.13
C CYS A 188 8.79 -2.96 -0.84
N PHE A 189 7.62 -3.12 -0.26
CA PHE A 189 7.36 -3.98 0.88
C PHE A 189 6.61 -5.23 0.41
N ARG A 190 7.23 -6.39 0.52
CA ARG A 190 6.64 -7.67 0.15
C ARG A 190 6.00 -8.33 1.37
N ILE A 191 4.72 -8.61 1.29
CA ILE A 191 4.03 -9.44 2.27
C ILE A 191 4.31 -10.90 1.88
N ASP A 192 5.21 -11.54 2.59
CA ASP A 192 5.70 -12.91 2.34
C ASP A 192 5.38 -13.87 3.49
N VAL A 193 4.47 -13.47 4.36
CA VAL A 193 3.81 -14.31 5.36
C VAL A 193 2.30 -14.12 5.26
N PRO A 194 1.48 -15.11 5.63
CA PRO A 194 0.02 -14.95 5.64
C PRO A 194 -0.40 -13.86 6.64
N ILE A 195 -1.27 -12.94 6.20
CA ILE A 195 -1.85 -11.90 7.05
C ILE A 195 -3.36 -12.05 7.05
N ALA A 196 -3.97 -12.10 8.24
CA ALA A 196 -5.40 -12.20 8.47
C ALA A 196 -6.13 -10.87 8.15
N SER A 197 -5.96 -10.36 6.91
CA SER A 197 -6.76 -9.25 6.42
C SER A 197 -8.14 -9.73 5.99
N GLU A 198 -9.17 -8.89 6.11
CA GLU A 198 -10.56 -9.22 5.77
C GLU A 198 -10.68 -9.70 4.31
N GLY A 199 -9.89 -9.11 3.40
CA GLY A 199 -9.87 -9.52 1.99
C GLY A 199 -9.24 -10.89 1.77
N PHE A 200 -8.14 -11.20 2.47
CA PHE A 200 -7.48 -12.49 2.32
C PHE A 200 -8.29 -13.60 2.98
N VAL A 201 -8.81 -13.37 4.19
CA VAL A 201 -9.72 -14.32 4.87
C VAL A 201 -10.94 -14.65 4.01
N TYR A 202 -11.53 -13.63 3.37
CA TYR A 202 -12.68 -13.82 2.47
C TYR A 202 -12.34 -14.63 1.21
N ASN A 203 -11.16 -14.43 0.62
CA ASN A 203 -10.73 -15.09 -0.60
C ASN A 203 -10.16 -16.50 -0.37
N ALA A 204 -9.83 -16.84 0.87
CA ALA A 204 -9.26 -18.13 1.26
C ALA A 204 -10.00 -18.76 2.46
N PRO A 205 -11.33 -19.00 2.35
CA PRO A 205 -12.13 -19.48 3.46
C PRO A 205 -11.71 -20.85 3.97
N GLU A 206 -11.19 -21.70 3.07
CA GLU A 206 -10.81 -23.09 3.34
C GLU A 206 -9.43 -23.25 4.00
N LEU A 207 -8.60 -22.20 4.02
CA LEU A 207 -7.28 -22.29 4.60
C LEU A 207 -7.33 -22.22 6.13
N ASP A 208 -6.49 -23.02 6.80
CA ASP A 208 -6.21 -22.83 8.22
C ASP A 208 -5.56 -21.47 8.44
N LYS A 209 -6.05 -20.73 9.42
CA LYS A 209 -5.65 -19.35 9.73
C LYS A 209 -4.93 -19.23 11.08
N SER A 210 -4.62 -20.37 11.71
CA SER A 210 -4.01 -20.42 13.04
C SER A 210 -2.62 -19.76 13.09
N ASP A 211 -1.91 -19.74 11.95
CA ASP A 211 -0.57 -19.16 11.79
C ASP A 211 -0.58 -17.81 11.03
N TRP A 212 -1.75 -17.21 10.80
CA TRP A 212 -1.85 -15.94 10.09
C TRP A 212 -1.57 -14.77 11.02
N GLU A 213 -0.67 -13.92 10.59
CA GLU A 213 -0.29 -12.71 11.32
C GLU A 213 -1.40 -11.64 11.26
N PRO A 214 -1.56 -10.82 12.29
CA PRO A 214 -2.44 -9.67 12.22
C PRO A 214 -1.90 -8.59 11.28
N SER A 215 -2.80 -7.72 10.78
CA SER A 215 -2.45 -6.66 9.81
C SER A 215 -1.41 -5.67 10.33
N GLU A 216 -1.31 -5.52 11.64
CA GLU A 216 -0.36 -4.65 12.34
C GLU A 216 1.09 -5.07 12.09
N VAL A 217 1.38 -6.37 11.92
CA VAL A 217 2.71 -6.87 11.55
C VAL A 217 3.13 -6.30 10.17
N GLY A 218 2.19 -6.24 9.22
CA GLY A 218 2.43 -5.57 7.93
C GLY A 218 2.64 -4.08 8.09
N ALA A 219 1.88 -3.42 8.97
CA ALA A 219 2.03 -1.99 9.23
C ALA A 219 3.38 -1.63 9.86
N GLU A 220 3.88 -2.44 10.80
CA GLU A 220 5.21 -2.26 11.40
C GLU A 220 6.32 -2.30 10.35
N GLY A 221 6.28 -3.29 9.45
CA GLY A 221 7.25 -3.41 8.37
C GLY A 221 7.21 -2.22 7.41
N ALA A 222 6.01 -1.80 7.01
CA ALA A 222 5.81 -0.64 6.15
C ALA A 222 6.34 0.65 6.78
N LEU A 223 6.02 0.87 8.06
CA LEU A 223 6.46 2.05 8.81
C LEU A 223 7.98 2.11 8.96
N TRP A 224 8.61 0.97 9.26
CA TRP A 224 10.06 0.89 9.36
C TRP A 224 10.74 1.30 8.04
N ILE A 225 10.26 0.79 6.90
CA ILE A 225 10.81 1.13 5.57
C ILE A 225 10.63 2.64 5.29
N LEU A 226 9.45 3.20 5.56
CA LEU A 226 9.15 4.61 5.34
C LEU A 226 9.98 5.55 6.23
N ALA A 227 10.37 5.11 7.42
CA ALA A 227 11.18 5.88 8.34
C ALA A 227 12.68 5.93 7.96
N GLN A 228 13.14 5.12 7.01
CA GLN A 228 14.54 5.09 6.60
C GLN A 228 14.95 6.40 5.91
N PRO A 229 16.27 6.74 5.89
CA PRO A 229 16.78 7.91 5.19
C PRO A 229 16.57 7.79 3.66
N PRO A 230 16.61 8.89 2.90
CA PRO A 230 16.31 8.89 1.46
C PRO A 230 17.28 8.06 0.62
N GLU A 231 18.48 7.80 1.12
CA GLU A 231 19.47 6.92 0.47
C GLU A 231 19.03 5.44 0.49
N PHE A 232 18.15 5.08 1.43
CA PHE A 232 17.53 3.77 1.49
C PHE A 232 16.40 3.70 0.44
N THR A 233 16.77 3.47 -0.80
CA THR A 233 15.89 3.48 -1.96
C THR A 233 16.19 2.30 -2.89
N GLY A 234 15.19 1.87 -3.67
CA GLY A 234 15.29 0.75 -4.59
C GLY A 234 15.28 -0.62 -3.91
N GLN A 235 14.89 -0.67 -2.65
CA GLN A 235 14.84 -1.93 -1.90
C GLN A 235 13.52 -2.67 -2.15
N VAL A 236 13.61 -4.00 -2.22
CA VAL A 236 12.47 -4.90 -2.18
C VAL A 236 12.67 -5.81 -0.96
N LEU A 237 11.91 -5.58 0.09
CA LEU A 237 12.08 -6.25 1.38
C LEU A 237 10.79 -6.99 1.78
N GLY A 238 10.93 -8.26 2.17
CA GLY A 238 9.85 -9.04 2.77
C GLY A 238 9.76 -8.86 4.28
N ILE A 239 8.65 -9.28 4.87
CA ILE A 239 8.49 -9.38 6.33
C ILE A 239 9.59 -10.29 6.91
N THR A 240 9.87 -11.41 6.23
CA THR A 240 10.92 -12.35 6.62
C THR A 240 12.32 -11.72 6.60
N ASP A 241 12.61 -10.84 5.64
CA ASP A 241 13.86 -10.07 5.61
C ASP A 241 13.94 -9.09 6.77
N LEU A 242 12.85 -8.38 7.04
CA LEU A 242 12.77 -7.41 8.14
C LEU A 242 12.96 -8.09 9.50
N ARG A 243 12.34 -9.24 9.72
CA ARG A 243 12.54 -10.05 10.92
C ARG A 243 13.98 -10.46 11.11
N ARG A 244 14.57 -11.05 10.06
CA ARG A 244 15.92 -11.64 10.13
C ARG A 244 17.02 -10.59 10.26
N ARG A 245 16.92 -9.48 9.51
CA ARG A 245 18.03 -8.51 9.38
C ARG A 245 17.89 -7.32 10.32
N HIS A 246 16.65 -6.97 10.71
CA HIS A 246 16.37 -5.72 11.42
C HIS A 246 15.57 -5.91 12.72
N GLY A 247 15.11 -7.13 13.03
CA GLY A 247 14.33 -7.39 14.24
C GLY A 247 12.94 -6.73 14.25
N VAL A 248 12.39 -6.40 13.07
CA VAL A 248 11.13 -5.67 12.90
C VAL A 248 10.03 -6.63 12.43
N ALA A 249 8.78 -6.26 12.65
CA ALA A 249 7.59 -7.04 12.27
C ALA A 249 7.63 -8.47 12.82
N GLN A 250 7.97 -8.60 14.10
CA GLN A 250 8.07 -9.89 14.77
C GLN A 250 6.73 -10.63 14.73
N SER A 251 6.78 -11.96 14.72
CA SER A 251 5.57 -12.77 14.73
C SER A 251 4.76 -12.54 16.01
N ARG A 252 3.47 -12.40 15.86
CA ARG A 252 2.50 -12.33 16.96
C ARG A 252 1.69 -13.61 17.08
N VAL A 253 1.98 -14.61 16.25
CA VAL A 253 1.38 -15.94 16.33
C VAL A 253 2.10 -16.72 17.41
N GLN A 254 1.37 -17.19 18.40
CA GLN A 254 1.90 -18.11 19.42
C GLN A 254 2.06 -19.48 18.76
N ARG A 255 3.29 -19.97 18.69
CA ARG A 255 3.61 -21.33 18.26
C ARG A 255 3.68 -22.26 19.45
#